data_8c18a8ee34628dba275ee59f9fdf50f9
#
_entry.id   8c18a8ee34628dba275ee59f9fdf50f9
#
_cell.length_a   1.000
_cell.length_b   1.000
_cell.length_c   1.000
_cell.angle_alpha   90.00
_cell.angle_beta   90.00
_cell.angle_gamma   90.00
#
_symmetry.space_group_name_H-M   'P 1'
#
loop_
_entity.id
_entity.type
_entity.pdbx_description
1 polymer ?
#
loop_
_entity_poly.entity_id
_entity_poly.type
_entity_poly.pdbx_seq_one_letter_code
_entity_poly.pdbx_strand_id
1 'polypeptide(L)'
;GRMLLMHANSREDIKEANAGDIVALAGLKNTITGHTLCDEDNAVLLEPMEFPDPVIEIAVEPKTKADQEKMGEALGRLAKEDPSFRVTSDEESGQTIIKGMGELHLDIIVDRMKREFKVEANVGAPQVAYRETLENASEVEYTHKKQSGGAGQFAKVKLLVEPQEPGSGRLVAVSYTHLRAHETRS
;
A
#
# COMPACT_ATOMS: atom_id res chain seq x y z
N GLY A 1 -31.36 0.35 7.70
CA GLY A 1 -30.64 -0.74 8.33
C GLY A 1 -31.43 -1.36 9.46
N ARG A 2 -30.91 -2.40 10.08
CA ARG A 2 -31.51 -3.02 11.28
C ARG A 2 -30.80 -2.47 12.50
N MET A 3 -31.56 -2.29 13.59
CA MET A 3 -31.03 -1.88 14.87
C MET A 3 -31.24 -3.04 15.86
N LEU A 4 -30.20 -3.41 16.57
CA LEU A 4 -30.17 -4.59 17.42
C LEU A 4 -29.66 -4.23 18.81
N LEU A 5 -30.33 -4.74 19.81
CA LEU A 5 -29.82 -4.79 21.17
C LEU A 5 -29.05 -6.10 21.36
N MET A 6 -27.83 -6.00 21.88
CA MET A 6 -26.97 -7.16 22.07
C MET A 6 -26.88 -7.52 23.55
N HIS A 7 -27.25 -8.75 23.88
CA HIS A 7 -27.06 -9.34 25.22
C HIS A 7 -26.21 -10.60 25.09
N ALA A 8 -24.94 -10.52 25.43
CA ALA A 8 -23.99 -11.61 25.24
C ALA A 8 -24.07 -12.15 23.79
N ASN A 9 -24.55 -13.38 23.62
CA ASN A 9 -24.71 -14.02 22.32
C ASN A 9 -26.11 -13.89 21.71
N SER A 10 -27.07 -13.28 22.43
CA SER A 10 -28.41 -13.05 21.92
C SER A 10 -28.54 -11.70 21.23
N ARG A 11 -29.41 -11.65 20.22
CA ARG A 11 -29.70 -10.45 19.43
C ARG A 11 -31.19 -10.23 19.46
N GLU A 12 -31.59 -9.01 19.78
CA GLU A 12 -33.00 -8.59 19.78
C GLU A 12 -33.17 -7.42 18.82
N ASP A 13 -34.09 -7.53 17.85
CA ASP A 13 -34.41 -6.43 16.95
C ASP A 13 -35.22 -5.37 17.71
N ILE A 14 -34.70 -4.14 17.72
CA ILE A 14 -35.36 -2.99 18.36
C ILE A 14 -35.70 -1.94 17.31
N LYS A 15 -36.77 -1.19 17.58
CA LYS A 15 -37.24 -0.14 16.66
C LYS A 15 -36.84 1.26 17.11
N GLU A 16 -36.46 1.42 18.35
CA GLU A 16 -36.14 2.69 18.97
C GLU A 16 -34.96 2.51 19.92
N ALA A 17 -34.08 3.51 19.95
CA ALA A 17 -32.99 3.61 20.89
C ALA A 17 -32.97 5.02 21.47
N ASN A 18 -32.74 5.13 22.77
CA ASN A 18 -32.77 6.39 23.50
C ASN A 18 -31.34 6.88 23.79
N ALA A 19 -31.23 8.13 24.23
CA ALA A 19 -29.97 8.69 24.66
C ALA A 19 -29.37 7.86 25.81
N GLY A 20 -28.11 7.43 25.62
CA GLY A 20 -27.39 6.54 26.54
C GLY A 20 -27.45 5.05 26.18
N ASP A 21 -28.30 4.65 25.22
CA ASP A 21 -28.34 3.26 24.77
C ASP A 21 -27.14 2.91 23.89
N ILE A 22 -26.67 1.68 24.03
CA ILE A 22 -25.62 1.08 23.18
C ILE A 22 -26.27 0.04 22.29
N VAL A 23 -26.30 0.29 20.99
CA VAL A 23 -26.99 -0.55 20.01
C VAL A 23 -26.08 -0.91 18.84
N ALA A 24 -26.36 -2.04 18.18
CA ALA A 24 -25.68 -2.42 16.95
C ALA A 24 -26.54 -2.00 15.75
N LEU A 25 -25.95 -1.21 14.85
CA LEU A 25 -26.58 -0.77 13.61
C LEU A 25 -26.01 -1.59 12.43
N ALA A 26 -26.85 -2.36 11.76
CA ALA A 26 -26.46 -3.12 10.59
C ALA A 26 -26.81 -2.38 9.29
N GLY A 27 -25.90 -2.45 8.29
CA GLY A 27 -26.10 -1.89 6.96
C GLY A 27 -25.53 -0.49 6.73
N LEU A 28 -24.70 0.00 7.64
CA LEU A 28 -23.92 1.22 7.43
C LEU A 28 -22.72 0.91 6.52
N LYS A 29 -22.65 1.56 5.34
CA LYS A 29 -21.60 1.26 4.34
C LYS A 29 -20.38 2.17 4.45
N ASN A 30 -20.61 3.43 4.84
CA ASN A 30 -19.60 4.48 4.82
C ASN A 30 -19.13 4.91 6.21
N THR A 31 -19.47 4.13 7.23
CA THR A 31 -19.14 4.42 8.64
C THR A 31 -17.98 3.53 9.07
N ILE A 32 -17.00 4.11 9.70
CA ILE A 32 -15.84 3.45 10.29
C ILE A 32 -15.81 3.73 11.80
N THR A 33 -14.96 3.02 12.52
CA THR A 33 -14.73 3.25 13.95
C THR A 33 -14.30 4.69 14.21
N GLY A 34 -14.94 5.35 15.17
CA GLY A 34 -14.67 6.74 15.53
C GLY A 34 -15.54 7.79 14.81
N HIS A 35 -16.35 7.40 13.83
CA HIS A 35 -17.26 8.36 13.18
C HIS A 35 -18.42 8.76 14.08
N THR A 36 -18.73 10.04 14.08
CA THR A 36 -19.96 10.58 14.70
C THR A 36 -21.11 10.46 13.69
N LEU A 37 -22.23 9.90 14.13
CA LEU A 37 -23.50 9.92 13.41
C LEU A 37 -24.41 10.93 14.05
N CYS A 38 -24.96 11.85 13.28
CA CYS A 38 -25.85 12.91 13.77
C CYS A 38 -27.00 13.15 12.81
N ASP A 39 -27.94 13.95 13.25
CA ASP A 39 -29.03 14.47 12.43
C ASP A 39 -28.46 15.49 11.42
N GLU A 40 -28.98 15.49 10.18
CA GLU A 40 -28.58 16.42 9.12
C GLU A 40 -28.87 17.88 9.48
N ASP A 41 -30.01 18.13 10.17
CA ASP A 41 -30.43 19.48 10.57
C ASP A 41 -29.70 19.99 11.82
N ASN A 42 -29.14 19.08 12.62
CA ASN A 42 -28.44 19.39 13.87
C ASN A 42 -27.06 18.69 13.89
N ALA A 43 -26.19 19.09 12.98
CA ALA A 43 -24.87 18.49 12.86
C ALA A 43 -23.99 18.78 14.09
N VAL A 44 -23.61 17.75 14.82
CA VAL A 44 -22.71 17.80 15.97
C VAL A 44 -21.58 16.82 15.74
N LEU A 45 -20.36 17.27 15.87
CA LEU A 45 -19.16 16.43 15.84
C LEU A 45 -18.69 16.22 17.28
N LEU A 46 -18.65 14.95 17.70
CA LEU A 46 -18.06 14.58 18.98
C LEU A 46 -16.53 14.56 18.87
N GLU A 47 -15.84 14.65 20.00
CA GLU A 47 -14.39 14.60 20.08
C GLU A 47 -13.87 13.34 19.36
N PRO A 48 -12.93 13.50 18.39
CA PRO A 48 -12.38 12.35 17.68
C PRO A 48 -11.52 11.51 18.60
N MET A 49 -11.57 10.19 18.44
CA MET A 49 -10.67 9.29 19.12
C MET A 49 -9.26 9.37 18.51
N GLU A 50 -8.26 9.56 19.35
CA GLU A 50 -6.86 9.50 18.94
C GLU A 50 -6.36 8.05 19.03
N PHE A 51 -5.90 7.52 17.92
CA PHE A 51 -5.31 6.18 17.85
C PHE A 51 -3.80 6.31 17.76
N PRO A 52 -3.04 5.54 18.55
CA PRO A 52 -1.59 5.54 18.46
C PRO A 52 -1.12 5.01 17.11
N ASP A 53 0.03 5.52 16.66
CA ASP A 53 0.63 5.02 15.44
C ASP A 53 1.14 3.58 15.62
N PRO A 54 1.03 2.74 14.58
CA PRO A 54 1.56 1.38 14.61
C PRO A 54 3.06 1.35 14.86
N VAL A 55 3.52 0.38 15.66
CA VAL A 55 4.91 0.27 16.09
C VAL A 55 5.70 -0.85 15.42
N ILE A 56 5.02 -1.82 14.84
CA ILE A 56 5.66 -2.92 14.09
C ILE A 56 5.00 -3.11 12.73
N GLU A 57 5.75 -3.71 11.83
CA GLU A 57 5.29 -4.02 10.48
C GLU A 57 5.76 -5.40 10.01
N ILE A 58 4.93 -6.05 9.21
CA ILE A 58 5.24 -7.32 8.54
C ILE A 58 4.78 -7.26 7.09
N ALA A 59 5.47 -8.01 6.23
CA ALA A 59 5.04 -8.21 4.85
C ALA A 59 4.10 -9.41 4.73
N VAL A 60 3.06 -9.26 3.92
CA VAL A 60 2.08 -10.30 3.65
C VAL A 60 2.00 -10.51 2.15
N GLU A 61 2.26 -11.75 1.72
CA GLU A 61 2.23 -12.13 0.31
C GLU A 61 1.17 -13.20 0.05
N PRO A 62 0.26 -12.98 -0.90
CA PRO A 62 -0.74 -13.99 -1.24
C PRO A 62 -0.07 -15.20 -1.89
N LYS A 63 -0.54 -16.41 -1.57
CA LYS A 63 0.00 -17.65 -2.18
C LYS A 63 -0.39 -17.81 -3.64
N THR A 64 -1.54 -17.28 -4.03
CA THR A 64 -2.05 -17.36 -5.40
C THR A 64 -2.57 -16.02 -5.89
N LYS A 65 -2.72 -15.86 -7.21
CA LYS A 65 -3.33 -14.65 -7.80
C LYS A 65 -4.78 -14.44 -7.35
N ALA A 66 -5.53 -15.54 -7.15
CA ALA A 66 -6.90 -15.46 -6.65
C ALA A 66 -6.97 -14.97 -5.19
N ASP A 67 -5.94 -15.28 -4.40
CA ASP A 67 -5.84 -14.80 -3.02
C ASP A 67 -5.46 -13.32 -2.95
N GLN A 68 -4.82 -12.76 -3.98
CA GLN A 68 -4.43 -11.37 -4.01
C GLN A 68 -5.63 -10.41 -3.95
N GLU A 69 -6.66 -10.66 -4.77
CA GLU A 69 -7.88 -9.84 -4.75
C GLU A 69 -8.62 -9.96 -3.43
N LYS A 70 -8.79 -11.21 -2.94
CA LYS A 70 -9.43 -11.47 -1.66
C LYS A 70 -8.66 -10.87 -0.49
N MET A 71 -7.32 -10.90 -0.55
CA MET A 71 -6.46 -10.29 0.47
C MET A 71 -6.67 -8.78 0.54
N GLY A 72 -6.71 -8.09 -0.61
CA GLY A 72 -6.98 -6.66 -0.67
C GLY A 72 -8.34 -6.30 -0.05
N GLU A 73 -9.39 -7.07 -0.37
CA GLU A 73 -10.72 -6.88 0.20
C GLU A 73 -10.74 -7.15 1.71
N ALA A 74 -10.12 -8.25 2.16
CA ALA A 74 -10.03 -8.63 3.57
C ALA A 74 -9.31 -7.56 4.40
N LEU A 75 -8.11 -7.14 3.95
CA LEU A 75 -7.32 -6.12 4.62
C LEU A 75 -8.04 -4.77 4.64
N GLY A 76 -8.72 -4.39 3.55
CA GLY A 76 -9.53 -3.18 3.50
C GLY A 76 -10.72 -3.18 4.46
N ARG A 77 -11.33 -4.34 4.72
CA ARG A 77 -12.40 -4.47 5.74
C ARG A 77 -11.83 -4.39 7.14
N LEU A 78 -10.74 -5.12 7.41
CA LEU A 78 -10.08 -5.12 8.73
C LEU A 78 -9.56 -3.73 9.12
N ALA A 79 -9.00 -2.97 8.16
CA ALA A 79 -8.55 -1.61 8.39
C ALA A 79 -9.69 -0.61 8.69
N LYS A 80 -10.93 -0.88 8.22
CA LYS A 80 -12.10 -0.08 8.59
C LYS A 80 -12.60 -0.37 10.00
N GLU A 81 -12.39 -1.60 10.49
CA GLU A 81 -12.77 -2.00 11.84
C GLU A 81 -11.78 -1.47 12.89
N ASP A 82 -10.50 -1.46 12.56
CA ASP A 82 -9.43 -1.10 13.48
C ASP A 82 -8.56 0.04 12.93
N PRO A 83 -8.72 1.26 13.45
CA PRO A 83 -7.93 2.41 13.02
C PRO A 83 -6.45 2.36 13.41
N SER A 84 -6.05 1.49 14.35
CA SER A 84 -4.64 1.27 14.72
C SER A 84 -3.92 0.31 13.76
N PHE A 85 -4.68 -0.35 12.88
CA PHE A 85 -4.18 -1.23 11.83
C PHE A 85 -4.07 -0.47 10.51
N ARG A 86 -2.89 -0.49 9.89
CA ARG A 86 -2.66 0.18 8.60
C ARG A 86 -2.12 -0.80 7.57
N VAL A 87 -2.52 -0.58 6.32
CA VAL A 87 -2.09 -1.36 5.16
C VAL A 87 -1.43 -0.41 4.17
N THR A 88 -0.22 -0.75 3.74
CA THR A 88 0.52 0.00 2.72
C THR A 88 1.08 -0.97 1.69
N SER A 89 1.21 -0.52 0.45
CA SER A 89 1.94 -1.25 -0.58
C SER A 89 3.28 -0.57 -0.79
N ASP A 90 4.35 -1.33 -0.74
CA ASP A 90 5.66 -0.83 -1.08
C ASP A 90 5.83 -0.87 -2.61
N GLU A 91 6.04 0.29 -3.21
CA GLU A 91 6.15 0.43 -4.67
C GLU A 91 7.42 -0.21 -5.22
N GLU A 92 8.49 -0.27 -4.43
CA GLU A 92 9.78 -0.80 -4.88
C GLU A 92 9.83 -2.33 -4.83
N SER A 93 9.37 -2.93 -3.74
CA SER A 93 9.32 -4.40 -3.59
C SER A 93 8.04 -5.03 -4.11
N GLY A 94 6.97 -4.24 -4.28
CA GLY A 94 5.62 -4.71 -4.62
C GLY A 94 4.92 -5.47 -3.49
N GLN A 95 5.51 -5.48 -2.30
CA GLN A 95 4.96 -6.18 -1.15
C GLN A 95 3.80 -5.41 -0.51
N THR A 96 2.82 -6.13 0.00
CA THR A 96 1.80 -5.57 0.90
C THR A 96 2.33 -5.63 2.32
N ILE A 97 2.45 -4.47 2.94
CA ILE A 97 2.94 -4.30 4.32
C ILE A 97 1.76 -3.98 5.22
N ILE A 98 1.60 -4.74 6.28
CA ILE A 98 0.63 -4.48 7.33
C ILE A 98 1.35 -4.01 8.59
N LYS A 99 0.79 -2.98 9.22
CA LYS A 99 1.35 -2.32 10.39
C LYS A 99 0.36 -2.41 11.54
N GLY A 100 0.86 -2.65 12.73
CA GLY A 100 0.03 -2.82 13.93
C GLY A 100 0.75 -2.49 15.22
N MET A 101 0.01 -2.60 16.32
CA MET A 101 0.47 -2.22 17.66
C MET A 101 1.40 -3.24 18.32
N GLY A 102 1.51 -4.44 17.75
CA GLY A 102 2.34 -5.50 18.31
C GLY A 102 2.22 -6.80 17.51
N GLU A 103 3.12 -7.74 17.78
CA GLU A 103 3.18 -9.03 17.09
C GLU A 103 1.85 -9.80 17.21
N LEU A 104 1.32 -9.92 18.43
CA LEU A 104 0.03 -10.58 18.66
C LEU A 104 -1.13 -9.92 17.88
N HIS A 105 -1.12 -8.59 17.77
CA HIS A 105 -2.13 -7.87 17.00
C HIS A 105 -2.10 -8.29 15.54
N LEU A 106 -0.91 -8.30 14.92
CA LEU A 106 -0.74 -8.69 13.52
C LEU A 106 -1.03 -10.19 13.29
N ASP A 107 -0.66 -11.05 14.23
CA ASP A 107 -0.99 -12.48 14.19
C ASP A 107 -2.50 -12.72 14.18
N ILE A 108 -3.25 -11.98 15.01
CA ILE A 108 -4.72 -12.06 15.02
C ILE A 108 -5.31 -11.58 13.69
N ILE A 109 -4.79 -10.52 13.11
CA ILE A 109 -5.23 -10.02 11.80
C ILE A 109 -5.00 -11.08 10.70
N VAL A 110 -3.83 -11.69 10.67
CA VAL A 110 -3.49 -12.76 9.72
C VAL A 110 -4.39 -13.99 9.92
N ASP A 111 -4.62 -14.38 11.17
CA ASP A 111 -5.50 -15.50 11.49
C ASP A 111 -6.97 -15.20 11.09
N ARG A 112 -7.45 -13.98 11.29
CA ARG A 112 -8.77 -13.53 10.83
C ARG A 112 -8.87 -13.56 9.30
N MET A 113 -7.84 -13.10 8.57
CA MET A 113 -7.81 -13.22 7.10
C MET A 113 -8.00 -14.68 6.66
N LYS A 114 -7.30 -15.60 7.31
CA LYS A 114 -7.40 -17.03 6.99
C LYS A 114 -8.76 -17.62 7.32
N ARG A 115 -9.29 -17.35 8.53
CA ARG A 115 -10.53 -17.97 9.00
C ARG A 115 -11.78 -17.34 8.41
N GLU A 116 -11.87 -16.02 8.37
CA GLU A 116 -13.08 -15.31 7.94
C GLU A 116 -13.14 -15.14 6.42
N PHE A 117 -12.01 -14.82 5.79
CA PHE A 117 -11.96 -14.50 4.35
C PHE A 117 -11.41 -15.64 3.49
N LYS A 118 -10.92 -16.73 4.11
CA LYS A 118 -10.33 -17.87 3.38
C LYS A 118 -9.16 -17.47 2.47
N VAL A 119 -8.34 -16.55 2.95
CA VAL A 119 -7.13 -16.07 2.27
C VAL A 119 -5.92 -16.75 2.86
N GLU A 120 -5.11 -17.40 2.02
CA GLU A 120 -3.82 -17.93 2.42
C GLU A 120 -2.70 -16.99 1.99
N ALA A 121 -1.86 -16.60 2.96
CA ALA A 121 -0.75 -15.71 2.75
C ALA A 121 0.51 -16.22 3.45
N ASN A 122 1.67 -15.89 2.87
CA ASN A 122 2.95 -16.00 3.54
C ASN A 122 3.21 -14.71 4.31
N VAL A 123 3.75 -14.85 5.51
CA VAL A 123 4.07 -13.73 6.39
C VAL A 123 5.57 -13.72 6.62
N GLY A 124 6.18 -12.54 6.55
CA GLY A 124 7.61 -12.38 6.74
C GLY A 124 8.02 -10.96 7.09
N ALA A 125 9.30 -10.74 7.28
CA ALA A 125 9.83 -9.39 7.42
C ALA A 125 9.73 -8.64 6.09
N PRO A 126 9.46 -7.33 6.10
CA PRO A 126 9.51 -6.51 4.89
C PRO A 126 10.89 -6.57 4.25
N GLN A 127 10.92 -6.55 2.92
CA GLN A 127 12.17 -6.43 2.18
C GLN A 127 12.71 -5.00 2.35
N VAL A 128 14.03 -4.91 2.57
CA VAL A 128 14.71 -3.62 2.61
C VAL A 128 15.01 -3.20 1.18
N ALA A 129 14.38 -2.11 0.72
CA ALA A 129 14.71 -1.49 -0.55
C ALA A 129 16.04 -0.72 -0.40
N TYR A 130 17.12 -1.32 -0.92
CA TYR A 130 18.41 -0.64 -0.95
C TYR A 130 18.40 0.38 -2.09
N ARG A 131 18.80 1.61 -1.77
CA ARG A 131 18.99 2.68 -2.75
C ARG A 131 20.46 2.98 -2.88
N GLU A 132 20.92 3.03 -4.11
CA GLU A 132 22.27 3.45 -4.42
C GLU A 132 22.30 4.97 -4.62
N THR A 133 23.40 5.59 -4.18
CA THR A 133 23.67 6.99 -4.42
C THR A 133 25.08 7.15 -4.99
N LEU A 134 25.27 8.21 -5.75
CA LEU A 134 26.59 8.57 -6.26
C LEU A 134 27.23 9.56 -5.30
N GLU A 135 28.49 9.29 -4.94
CA GLU A 135 29.27 10.21 -4.11
C GLU A 135 30.08 11.20 -4.98
N ASN A 136 30.49 10.76 -6.18
CA ASN A 136 31.33 11.55 -7.09
C ASN A 136 30.70 11.61 -8.48
N ALA A 137 31.00 12.71 -9.21
CA ALA A 137 30.67 12.81 -10.61
C ALA A 137 31.42 11.75 -11.43
N SER A 138 30.70 11.07 -12.32
CA SER A 138 31.28 10.05 -13.21
C SER A 138 30.83 10.26 -14.64
N GLU A 139 31.82 10.16 -15.55
CA GLU A 139 31.60 10.25 -16.98
C GLU A 139 31.77 8.86 -17.61
N VAL A 140 30.76 8.37 -18.31
CA VAL A 140 30.76 7.07 -18.97
C VAL A 140 30.46 7.25 -20.45
N GLU A 141 31.30 6.66 -21.28
CA GLU A 141 31.08 6.58 -22.74
C GLU A 141 30.85 5.12 -23.14
N TYR A 142 29.69 4.85 -23.74
CA TYR A 142 29.34 3.52 -24.24
C TYR A 142 29.09 3.54 -25.73
N THR A 143 29.73 2.62 -26.45
CA THR A 143 29.56 2.45 -27.90
C THR A 143 28.89 1.10 -28.15
N HIS A 144 27.68 1.11 -28.65
CA HIS A 144 27.02 -0.08 -29.15
C HIS A 144 27.32 -0.27 -30.62
N LYS A 145 27.99 -1.36 -30.96
CA LYS A 145 28.25 -1.75 -32.33
C LYS A 145 27.90 -3.22 -32.51
N LYS A 146 26.84 -3.49 -33.26
CA LYS A 146 26.43 -4.86 -33.58
C LYS A 146 26.26 -5.00 -35.08
N GLN A 147 26.98 -5.95 -35.68
CA GLN A 147 26.91 -6.28 -37.10
C GLN A 147 26.69 -7.78 -37.24
N SER A 148 25.47 -8.18 -37.62
CA SER A 148 25.14 -9.57 -37.93
C SER A 148 24.30 -9.58 -39.18
N GLY A 149 24.95 -9.79 -40.34
CA GLY A 149 24.32 -10.10 -41.62
C GLY A 149 23.20 -9.14 -42.06
N GLY A 150 23.48 -7.90 -42.42
CA GLY A 150 22.48 -6.92 -42.81
C GLY A 150 22.85 -5.51 -42.33
N ALA A 151 21.85 -4.62 -42.17
CA ALA A 151 22.05 -3.27 -41.66
C ALA A 151 22.61 -3.31 -40.23
N GLY A 152 23.79 -2.80 -40.00
CA GLY A 152 24.45 -2.77 -38.69
C GLY A 152 23.79 -1.75 -37.76
N GLN A 153 23.79 -2.06 -36.47
CA GLN A 153 23.37 -1.14 -35.41
C GLN A 153 24.58 -0.43 -34.82
N PHE A 154 24.55 0.88 -34.81
CA PHE A 154 25.57 1.70 -34.18
C PHE A 154 24.92 2.80 -33.33
N ALA A 155 25.32 2.89 -32.06
CA ALA A 155 24.98 3.99 -31.20
C ALA A 155 26.16 4.31 -30.27
N LYS A 156 26.43 5.58 -30.07
CA LYS A 156 27.44 6.06 -29.13
C LYS A 156 26.78 7.01 -28.15
N VAL A 157 26.85 6.70 -26.86
CA VAL A 157 26.25 7.49 -25.79
C VAL A 157 27.34 7.90 -24.82
N LYS A 158 27.39 9.18 -24.50
CA LYS A 158 28.23 9.74 -23.46
C LYS A 158 27.31 10.28 -22.35
N LEU A 159 27.47 9.78 -21.13
CA LEU A 159 26.69 10.16 -19.98
C LEU A 159 27.59 10.78 -18.93
N LEU A 160 27.22 11.94 -18.46
CA LEU A 160 27.77 12.54 -17.25
C LEU A 160 26.71 12.38 -16.13
N VAL A 161 27.09 11.71 -15.06
CA VAL A 161 26.22 11.50 -13.90
C VAL A 161 26.85 12.19 -12.70
N GLU A 162 26.10 13.08 -12.06
CA GLU A 162 26.58 13.89 -10.95
C GLU A 162 25.68 13.69 -9.72
N PRO A 163 26.27 13.68 -8.51
CA PRO A 163 25.48 13.67 -7.28
C PRO A 163 24.67 14.97 -7.17
N GLN A 164 23.45 14.86 -6.66
CA GLN A 164 22.61 16.00 -6.38
C GLN A 164 22.52 16.25 -4.86
N GLU A 165 22.01 17.43 -4.50
CA GLU A 165 21.78 17.75 -3.09
C GLU A 165 20.80 16.75 -2.44
N PRO A 166 21.09 16.26 -1.22
CA PRO A 166 20.21 15.34 -0.51
C PRO A 166 18.78 15.92 -0.38
N GLY A 167 17.79 15.12 -0.77
CA GLY A 167 16.38 15.52 -0.69
C GLY A 167 15.83 16.29 -1.90
N SER A 168 16.63 16.58 -2.93
CA SER A 168 16.16 17.25 -4.14
C SER A 168 15.14 16.44 -4.95
N GLY A 169 15.13 15.12 -4.80
CA GLY A 169 14.19 14.20 -5.46
C GLY A 169 14.20 14.25 -6.99
N ARG A 170 15.13 14.96 -7.59
CA ARG A 170 15.19 15.29 -9.01
C ARG A 170 16.33 14.55 -9.68
N LEU A 171 16.02 13.66 -10.60
CA LEU A 171 17.01 13.06 -11.49
C LEU A 171 17.11 13.94 -12.75
N VAL A 172 18.28 14.55 -12.99
CA VAL A 172 18.59 15.23 -14.25
C VAL A 172 19.66 14.40 -14.96
N ALA A 173 19.27 13.73 -16.03
CA ALA A 173 20.21 13.03 -16.91
C ALA A 173 20.48 13.89 -18.14
N VAL A 174 21.75 14.24 -18.39
CA VAL A 174 22.17 14.90 -19.63
C VAL A 174 22.82 13.85 -20.53
N SER A 175 22.18 13.57 -21.66
CA SER A 175 22.66 12.62 -22.66
C SER A 175 23.09 13.37 -23.91
N TYR A 176 24.33 13.18 -24.32
CA TYR A 176 24.82 13.61 -25.65
C TYR A 176 24.79 12.40 -26.57
N THR A 177 23.80 12.31 -27.44
CA THR A 177 23.68 11.24 -28.42
C THR A 177 24.14 11.75 -29.79
N HIS A 178 25.19 11.18 -30.37
CA HIS A 178 25.50 11.34 -31.78
C HIS A 178 24.97 10.12 -32.55
N LEU A 179 23.75 10.26 -33.09
CA LEU A 179 23.21 9.33 -34.08
C LEU A 179 23.83 9.72 -35.47
N ARG A 180 24.69 8.90 -36.01
CA ARG A 180 24.99 8.94 -37.45
C ARG A 180 23.98 8.01 -38.13
N ALA A 181 22.99 8.59 -38.80
CA ALA A 181 22.23 7.87 -39.81
C ALA A 181 23.19 7.52 -40.95
N HIS A 182 23.40 6.23 -41.23
CA HIS A 182 24.01 5.80 -42.46
C HIS A 182 22.99 6.00 -43.57
N GLU A 183 23.20 7.01 -44.41
CA GLU A 183 22.57 7.09 -45.72
C GLU A 183 22.95 5.82 -46.49
N THR A 184 21.96 4.98 -46.78
CA THR A 184 22.06 3.94 -47.78
C THR A 184 22.06 4.61 -49.14
N ARG A 185 23.23 4.74 -49.73
CA ARG A 185 23.32 4.94 -51.20
C ARG A 185 22.99 3.61 -51.86
N SER A 186 21.93 3.67 -52.69
CA SER A 186 21.52 2.70 -53.71
C SER A 186 22.68 2.36 -54.67
#